data_4c5b19444e646590043f25a1948bb26d
#
_entry.id   4c5b19444e646590043f25a1948bb26d
#
_cell.length_a   1.000
_cell.length_b   1.000
_cell.length_c   1.000
_cell.angle_alpha   90.00
_cell.angle_beta   90.00
_cell.angle_gamma   90.00
#
_symmetry.space_group_name_H-M   'P 1'
#
loop_
_entity.id
_entity.type
_entity.pdbx_description
1 polymer ?
#
loop_
_entity_poly.entity_id
_entity_poly.type
_entity_poly.pdbx_seq_one_letter_code
_entity_poly.pdbx_strand_id
1 'polypeptide(L)'
;GVIAGVVIQLAAPVHPGGGAASGAQAPSSSGDQSAAATSAAPAATSGAPAMTGDANTDYNAAIALVKDASRQDDAMVAFQNFVKKYPDSTYQPNANYWLGQLNYNKGRKDDAAFYFASVVKNYPKSPKAPDAMFKVGVIMQDKGDTAKAKAVYQQVINKFPGTDGAKQAQKRLNALG
;
A
#
# COMPACT_ATOMS: atom_id res chain seq x y z
N GLY A 1 18.48 -10.84 -5.87
CA GLY A 1 18.28 -11.84 -6.52
C GLY A 1 16.97 -12.51 -6.49
N VAL A 2 16.98 -13.67 -5.99
CA VAL A 2 15.79 -14.46 -6.00
C VAL A 2 14.67 -13.81 -5.25
N ILE A 3 15.02 -13.21 -4.17
CA ILE A 3 13.99 -12.62 -3.38
C ILE A 3 13.36 -11.46 -4.06
N ALA A 4 14.14 -10.69 -4.72
CA ALA A 4 13.58 -9.57 -5.43
C ALA A 4 12.60 -10.10 -6.47
N GLY A 5 12.94 -11.20 -7.06
CA GLY A 5 12.04 -11.79 -8.03
C GLY A 5 10.74 -12.22 -7.40
N VAL A 6 10.82 -12.78 -6.23
CA VAL A 6 9.62 -13.23 -5.55
C VAL A 6 8.72 -12.06 -5.24
N VAL A 7 9.29 -10.99 -4.75
CA VAL A 7 8.50 -9.83 -4.41
C VAL A 7 7.87 -9.24 -5.66
N ILE A 8 8.62 -9.16 -6.71
CA ILE A 8 8.12 -8.61 -7.94
C ILE A 8 7.01 -9.49 -8.51
N GLN A 9 7.21 -10.77 -8.46
CA GLN A 9 6.22 -11.66 -8.97
C GLN A 9 4.93 -11.53 -8.22
N LEU A 10 5.04 -11.34 -6.93
CA LEU A 10 3.89 -11.23 -6.17
C LEU A 10 3.11 -10.02 -6.53
N ALA A 11 3.78 -8.96 -6.85
CA ALA A 11 3.10 -7.75 -7.18
C ALA A 11 2.38 -7.85 -8.49
N ALA A 12 2.98 -8.49 -9.41
CA ALA A 12 2.40 -8.52 -10.72
C ALA A 12 1.00 -9.06 -10.83
N PRO A 13 0.74 -10.14 -10.30
CA PRO A 13 -0.54 -10.73 -10.52
C PRO A 13 -1.70 -9.98 -9.95
N VAL A 14 -1.45 -9.31 -8.95
CA VAL A 14 -2.46 -8.71 -8.30
C VAL A 14 -3.15 -7.72 -9.05
N HIS A 15 -2.47 -6.90 -9.58
CA HIS A 15 -3.03 -5.78 -9.99
C HIS A 15 -3.89 -5.81 -11.09
N PRO A 16 -3.54 -6.50 -12.00
CA PRO A 16 -4.26 -6.42 -13.16
C PRO A 16 -5.67 -6.58 -12.93
N GLY A 17 -5.94 -7.47 -12.16
CA GLY A 17 -7.25 -7.71 -11.99
C GLY A 17 -7.97 -6.57 -11.62
N GLY A 18 -7.53 -6.08 -10.68
CA GLY A 18 -8.27 -5.10 -10.15
C GLY A 18 -8.36 -4.02 -11.01
N GLY A 19 -7.38 -3.73 -11.44
CA GLY A 19 -7.40 -2.57 -11.98
C GLY A 19 -8.36 -2.38 -12.87
N ALA A 20 -8.30 -3.20 -13.44
CA ALA A 20 -9.06 -2.94 -14.35
C ALA A 20 -10.20 -2.51 -14.14
N ALA A 21 -10.41 -3.10 -13.60
CA ALA A 21 -11.53 -2.82 -13.38
C ALA A 21 -11.94 -1.69 -13.62
N SER A 22 -11.67 -1.44 -13.26
CA SER A 22 -12.20 -0.43 -13.23
C SER A 22 -12.52 0.15 -14.22
N GLY A 23 -12.12 0.00 -14.46
CA GLY A 23 -12.34 0.70 -15.09
C GLY A 23 -13.29 1.03 -15.53
N ALA A 24 -13.28 0.76 -15.69
CA ALA A 24 -14.07 1.04 -16.14
C ALA A 24 -15.05 1.60 -16.01
N GLN A 25 -15.22 1.42 -15.83
CA GLN A 25 -16.19 1.84 -15.64
C GLN A 25 -16.38 3.01 -15.74
N ALA A 26 -15.98 3.15 -15.64
CA ALA A 26 -16.08 4.24 -15.52
C ALA A 26 -16.86 4.85 -16.37
N PRO A 27 -16.89 4.68 -17.00
CA PRO A 27 -17.55 5.27 -17.74
C PRO A 27 -18.69 5.80 -17.50
N SER A 28 -18.74 5.66 -17.23
CA SER A 28 -19.58 6.05 -16.99
C SER A 28 -19.97 6.99 -16.65
N SER A 29 -19.68 7.02 -16.78
CA SER A 29 -20.12 7.70 -16.42
C SER A 29 -20.36 8.65 -16.50
N SER A 30 -20.45 8.66 -16.95
CA SER A 30 -20.66 9.48 -16.99
C SER A 30 -21.15 10.29 -16.71
N GLY A 31 -21.25 10.24 -16.72
CA GLY A 31 -21.68 10.84 -16.40
C GLY A 31 -22.13 11.45 -15.84
N ASP A 32 -22.29 11.13 -15.88
CA ASP A 32 -22.83 11.50 -15.27
C ASP A 32 -22.82 12.27 -14.54
N GLN A 33 -22.68 12.22 -14.69
CA GLN A 33 -22.81 12.77 -14.06
C GLN A 33 -22.80 13.61 -13.58
N SER A 34 -22.87 13.72 -13.79
CA SER A 34 -22.95 14.42 -13.33
C SER A 34 -23.26 14.89 -12.68
N ALA A 35 -23.54 14.74 -12.60
CA ALA A 35 -23.91 14.99 -11.92
C ALA A 35 -23.77 15.21 -11.12
N ALA A 36 -23.69 15.00 -11.03
CA ALA A 36 -23.70 15.06 -10.26
C ALA A 36 -23.41 15.55 -9.54
N ALA A 37 -23.37 15.69 -9.66
CA ALA A 37 -23.20 16.07 -8.97
C ALA A 37 -23.25 16.41 -8.18
N THR A 38 -23.49 16.37 -8.18
CA THR A 38 -23.66 16.56 -7.35
C THR A 38 -23.61 16.59 -6.49
N SER A 39 -23.79 16.46 -6.37
CA SER A 39 -23.90 16.39 -5.45
C SER A 39 -23.37 16.43 -4.71
N ALA A 40 -23.13 16.37 -5.04
CA ALA A 40 -22.60 16.37 -4.42
C ALA A 40 -22.37 16.39 -3.45
N ALA A 41 -22.27 16.68 -3.28
CA ALA A 41 -22.27 16.84 -2.13
C ALA A 41 -22.10 15.77 -1.36
N PRO A 42 -22.67 15.04 -1.43
CA PRO A 42 -22.63 14.06 -0.58
C PRO A 42 -21.37 13.49 -0.57
N ALA A 43 -20.91 13.48 -1.53
CA ALA A 43 -19.78 12.93 -1.57
C ALA A 43 -19.01 13.32 -0.55
N ALA A 44 -18.99 14.40 -0.36
CA ALA A 44 -18.20 14.90 0.55
C ALA A 44 -18.34 14.21 1.73
N THR A 45 -19.43 13.90 2.04
CA THR A 45 -19.66 13.41 3.28
C THR A 45 -18.85 12.27 3.54
N SER A 46 -18.65 11.42 2.73
CA SER A 46 -17.95 10.30 3.10
C SER A 46 -16.72 10.12 2.36
N GLY A 47 -16.43 10.87 1.51
CA GLY A 47 -15.31 10.60 0.69
C GLY A 47 -14.00 11.11 1.20
N ALA A 48 -12.99 10.91 0.43
CA ALA A 48 -11.70 11.46 0.71
C ALA A 48 -11.76 12.96 0.54
N PRO A 49 -10.94 13.69 1.24
CA PRO A 49 -10.92 15.13 1.12
C PRO A 49 -10.48 15.56 -0.27
N ALA A 50 -10.92 16.71 -0.70
CA ALA A 50 -10.53 17.25 -1.99
C ALA A 50 -9.03 17.51 -2.00
N MET A 51 -8.41 17.26 -3.12
CA MET A 51 -6.98 17.52 -3.27
C MET A 51 -6.73 19.01 -3.37
N THR A 52 -5.72 19.49 -2.68
CA THR A 52 -5.42 20.91 -2.62
C THR A 52 -4.35 21.38 -3.59
N GLY A 53 -3.56 20.49 -4.10
CA GLY A 53 -2.41 20.87 -4.90
C GLY A 53 -1.14 20.94 -4.09
N ASP A 54 -1.23 20.83 -2.78
CA ASP A 54 -0.08 20.81 -1.90
C ASP A 54 0.11 19.41 -1.34
N ALA A 55 1.23 18.78 -1.69
CA ALA A 55 1.46 17.40 -1.28
C ALA A 55 1.47 17.23 0.23
N ASN A 56 2.08 18.16 0.94
CA ASN A 56 2.15 18.04 2.39
C ASN A 56 0.76 18.10 3.03
N THR A 57 -0.06 19.02 2.57
CA THR A 57 -1.41 19.15 3.08
C THR A 57 -2.24 17.89 2.78
N ASP A 58 -2.12 17.42 1.55
CA ASP A 58 -2.92 16.26 1.14
C ASP A 58 -2.47 14.98 1.82
N TYR A 59 -1.16 14.84 2.03
CA TYR A 59 -0.66 13.69 2.76
C TYR A 59 -1.16 13.71 4.21
N ASN A 60 -1.10 14.85 4.85
CA ASN A 60 -1.56 14.96 6.24
C ASN A 60 -3.05 14.72 6.37
N ALA A 61 -3.83 15.13 5.37
CA ALA A 61 -5.27 14.86 5.39
C ALA A 61 -5.53 13.35 5.30
N ALA A 62 -4.76 12.64 4.47
CA ALA A 62 -4.89 11.21 4.36
C ALA A 62 -4.50 10.52 5.67
N ILE A 63 -3.44 10.99 6.31
CA ILE A 63 -3.00 10.43 7.59
C ILE A 63 -4.09 10.60 8.65
N ALA A 64 -4.75 11.74 8.65
CA ALA A 64 -5.82 11.97 9.63
C ALA A 64 -6.93 10.93 9.48
N LEU A 65 -7.22 10.52 8.25
CA LEU A 65 -8.24 9.49 8.02
C LEU A 65 -7.80 8.13 8.53
N VAL A 66 -6.52 7.83 8.46
CA VAL A 66 -6.01 6.54 8.94
C VAL A 66 -6.30 6.37 10.42
N LYS A 67 -6.27 7.46 11.15
CA LYS A 67 -6.45 7.40 12.59
C LYS A 67 -7.88 7.09 12.99
N ASP A 68 -8.82 7.20 12.06
CA ASP A 68 -10.22 6.92 12.33
C ASP A 68 -10.58 5.56 11.76
N ALA A 69 -10.82 4.59 12.63
CA ALA A 69 -11.12 3.24 12.19
C ALA A 69 -12.34 3.17 11.27
N SER A 70 -13.25 4.11 11.39
CA SER A 70 -14.44 4.11 10.56
C SER A 70 -14.19 4.73 9.19
N ARG A 71 -13.05 5.32 8.98
CA ARG A 71 -12.73 6.03 7.74
C ARG A 71 -11.62 5.36 6.93
N GLN A 72 -11.43 4.06 7.12
CA GLN A 72 -10.34 3.35 6.43
C GLN A 72 -10.50 3.36 4.91
N ASP A 73 -11.72 3.23 4.41
CA ASP A 73 -11.94 3.27 2.97
C ASP A 73 -11.64 4.64 2.40
N ASP A 74 -12.00 5.69 3.13
CA ASP A 74 -11.70 7.05 2.70
C ASP A 74 -10.20 7.29 2.70
N ALA A 75 -9.50 6.73 3.70
CA ALA A 75 -8.05 6.84 3.76
C ALA A 75 -7.41 6.17 2.54
N MET A 76 -7.93 5.00 2.15
CA MET A 76 -7.40 4.32 0.97
C MET A 76 -7.55 5.18 -0.27
N VAL A 77 -8.72 5.77 -0.47
CA VAL A 77 -8.95 6.62 -1.63
C VAL A 77 -8.02 7.83 -1.58
N ALA A 78 -7.87 8.43 -0.41
CA ALA A 78 -7.02 9.61 -0.27
C ALA A 78 -5.56 9.29 -0.64
N PHE A 79 -5.04 8.15 -0.19
CA PHE A 79 -3.68 7.78 -0.55
C PHE A 79 -3.54 7.39 -2.02
N GLN A 80 -4.55 6.73 -2.59
CA GLN A 80 -4.53 6.41 -4.01
C GLN A 80 -4.48 7.68 -4.85
N ASN A 81 -5.28 8.66 -4.48
CA ASN A 81 -5.27 9.95 -5.17
C ASN A 81 -3.93 10.64 -4.99
N PHE A 82 -3.38 10.55 -3.78
CA PHE A 82 -2.08 11.15 -3.50
C PHE A 82 -0.99 10.59 -4.40
N VAL A 83 -0.90 9.27 -4.50
CA VAL A 83 0.18 8.68 -5.28
C VAL A 83 0.04 8.99 -6.76
N LYS A 84 -1.17 9.21 -7.25
CA LYS A 84 -1.37 9.59 -8.64
C LYS A 84 -1.02 11.04 -8.88
N LYS A 85 -1.40 11.91 -7.95
CA LYS A 85 -1.23 13.34 -8.15
C LYS A 85 0.19 13.83 -7.92
N TYR A 86 0.90 13.20 -7.01
CA TYR A 86 2.24 13.67 -6.61
C TYR A 86 3.29 12.58 -6.82
N PRO A 87 3.49 12.15 -8.06
CA PRO A 87 4.39 11.02 -8.32
C PRO A 87 5.83 11.24 -7.87
N ASP A 88 6.24 12.50 -7.78
CA ASP A 88 7.62 12.80 -7.38
C ASP A 88 7.75 13.19 -5.91
N SER A 89 6.68 13.07 -5.15
CA SER A 89 6.72 13.46 -3.74
C SER A 89 7.61 12.54 -2.92
N THR A 90 8.30 13.12 -1.95
CA THR A 90 9.07 12.32 -1.01
C THR A 90 8.17 11.48 -0.12
N TYR A 91 6.86 11.77 -0.09
CA TYR A 91 5.92 10.97 0.66
C TYR A 91 5.45 9.73 -0.08
N GLN A 92 5.90 9.52 -1.32
CA GLN A 92 5.46 8.34 -2.09
C GLN A 92 5.68 7.02 -1.35
N PRO A 93 6.87 6.77 -0.81
CA PRO A 93 7.04 5.50 -0.08
C PRO A 93 6.11 5.39 1.11
N ASN A 94 5.90 6.48 1.82
CA ASN A 94 5.01 6.46 2.97
C ASN A 94 3.57 6.20 2.54
N ALA A 95 3.12 6.84 1.47
CA ALA A 95 1.77 6.66 0.99
C ALA A 95 1.53 5.22 0.53
N ASN A 96 2.50 4.66 -0.19
CA ASN A 96 2.38 3.27 -0.62
C ASN A 96 2.41 2.32 0.58
N TYR A 97 3.19 2.63 1.58
CA TYR A 97 3.22 1.82 2.80
C TYR A 97 1.85 1.83 3.47
N TRP A 98 1.22 3.00 3.57
CA TRP A 98 -0.11 3.09 4.16
C TRP A 98 -1.14 2.34 3.34
N LEU A 99 -1.06 2.42 2.00
CA LEU A 99 -1.95 1.66 1.15
C LEU A 99 -1.79 0.16 1.40
N GLY A 100 -0.56 -0.28 1.58
CA GLY A 100 -0.31 -1.68 1.94
C GLY A 100 -0.98 -2.03 3.25
N GLN A 101 -0.79 -1.19 4.25
CA GLN A 101 -1.34 -1.47 5.58
C GLN A 101 -2.87 -1.46 5.59
N LEU A 102 -3.46 -0.49 4.89
CA LEU A 102 -4.92 -0.41 4.82
C LEU A 102 -5.52 -1.61 4.10
N ASN A 103 -4.90 -2.05 3.02
CA ASN A 103 -5.35 -3.25 2.33
C ASN A 103 -5.19 -4.48 3.20
N TYR A 104 -4.09 -4.56 3.93
CA TYR A 104 -3.86 -5.68 4.82
C TYR A 104 -4.95 -5.75 5.90
N ASN A 105 -5.29 -4.60 6.46
CA ASN A 105 -6.32 -4.54 7.49
C ASN A 105 -7.69 -4.97 6.98
N LYS A 106 -7.93 -4.78 5.69
CA LYS A 106 -9.20 -5.19 5.09
C LYS A 106 -9.18 -6.63 4.59
N GLY A 107 -8.10 -7.34 4.82
CA GLY A 107 -8.00 -8.72 4.37
C GLY A 107 -7.58 -8.89 2.92
N ARG A 108 -7.23 -7.80 2.25
CA ARG A 108 -6.81 -7.86 0.85
C ARG A 108 -5.30 -8.07 0.80
N LYS A 109 -4.88 -9.26 1.14
CA LYS A 109 -3.47 -9.55 1.32
C LYS A 109 -2.63 -9.41 0.04
N ASP A 110 -3.19 -9.78 -1.10
CA ASP A 110 -2.43 -9.67 -2.34
C ASP A 110 -2.22 -8.21 -2.73
N ASP A 111 -3.25 -7.38 -2.56
CA ASP A 111 -3.10 -5.96 -2.82
C ASP A 111 -2.13 -5.32 -1.84
N ALA A 112 -2.20 -5.74 -0.58
CA ALA A 112 -1.27 -5.25 0.42
C ALA A 112 0.17 -5.58 0.02
N ALA A 113 0.40 -6.81 -0.40
CA ALA A 113 1.74 -7.22 -0.81
C ALA A 113 2.22 -6.39 -2.00
N PHE A 114 1.32 -6.07 -2.92
CA PHE A 114 1.68 -5.24 -4.06
C PHE A 114 2.19 -3.86 -3.61
N TYR A 115 1.46 -3.21 -2.72
CA TYR A 115 1.88 -1.89 -2.27
C TYR A 115 3.16 -1.94 -1.45
N PHE A 116 3.29 -2.92 -0.57
CA PHE A 116 4.52 -3.04 0.21
C PHE A 116 5.71 -3.36 -0.70
N ALA A 117 5.52 -4.24 -1.67
CA ALA A 117 6.59 -4.56 -2.60
C ALA A 117 6.97 -3.35 -3.44
N SER A 118 6.00 -2.50 -3.77
CA SER A 118 6.29 -1.29 -4.52
C SER A 118 7.23 -0.35 -3.76
N VAL A 119 7.07 -0.28 -2.43
CA VAL A 119 7.98 0.54 -1.63
C VAL A 119 9.40 0.01 -1.76
N VAL A 120 9.56 -1.30 -1.62
CA VAL A 120 10.89 -1.90 -1.69
C VAL A 120 11.51 -1.74 -3.07
N LYS A 121 10.70 -1.96 -4.08
CA LYS A 121 11.19 -1.93 -5.46
C LYS A 121 11.55 -0.53 -5.91
N ASN A 122 10.69 0.42 -5.65
CA ASN A 122 10.86 1.76 -6.18
C ASN A 122 11.60 2.70 -5.24
N TYR A 123 11.59 2.40 -3.94
CA TYR A 123 12.19 3.30 -2.96
C TYR A 123 13.04 2.52 -1.96
N PRO A 124 14.04 1.76 -2.45
CA PRO A 124 14.82 0.88 -1.57
C PRO A 124 15.61 1.63 -0.50
N LYS A 125 15.82 2.91 -0.68
CA LYS A 125 16.55 3.69 0.30
C LYS A 125 15.64 4.39 1.29
N SER A 126 14.33 4.25 1.13
CA SER A 126 13.41 4.88 2.06
C SER A 126 13.45 4.19 3.42
N PRO A 127 13.29 4.95 4.51
CA PRO A 127 13.17 4.34 5.83
C PRO A 127 12.01 3.37 5.94
N LYS A 128 11.03 3.48 5.03
CA LYS A 128 9.89 2.57 5.02
C LYS A 128 10.18 1.24 4.33
N ALA A 129 11.25 1.16 3.54
CA ALA A 129 11.53 -0.05 2.79
C ALA A 129 11.74 -1.28 3.67
N PRO A 130 12.51 -1.21 4.77
CA PRO A 130 12.67 -2.40 5.60
C PRO A 130 11.35 -2.88 6.20
N ASP A 131 10.54 -1.95 6.69
CA ASP A 131 9.27 -2.32 7.27
C ASP A 131 8.33 -2.87 6.22
N ALA A 132 8.33 -2.30 5.03
CA ALA A 132 7.49 -2.79 3.94
C ALA A 132 7.88 -4.20 3.55
N MET A 133 9.18 -4.48 3.46
CA MET A 133 9.63 -5.81 3.11
C MET A 133 9.28 -6.81 4.20
N PHE A 134 9.43 -6.41 5.46
CA PHE A 134 9.02 -7.26 6.56
C PHE A 134 7.53 -7.60 6.45
N LYS A 135 6.70 -6.63 6.11
CA LYS A 135 5.26 -6.87 5.94
C LYS A 135 4.96 -7.84 4.81
N VAL A 136 5.72 -7.81 3.73
CA VAL A 136 5.56 -8.81 2.67
C VAL A 136 5.78 -10.21 3.25
N GLY A 137 6.81 -10.36 4.09
CA GLY A 137 7.05 -11.64 4.75
C GLY A 137 5.88 -12.07 5.62
N VAL A 138 5.31 -11.13 6.37
CA VAL A 138 4.16 -11.43 7.22
C VAL A 138 2.98 -11.91 6.36
N ILE A 139 2.76 -11.26 5.23
CA ILE A 139 1.67 -11.65 4.33
C ILE A 139 1.90 -13.06 3.79
N MET A 140 3.15 -13.39 3.42
CA MET A 140 3.46 -14.74 2.95
C MET A 140 3.17 -15.75 4.05
N GLN A 141 3.54 -15.42 5.27
CA GLN A 141 3.31 -16.29 6.41
C GLN A 141 1.80 -16.48 6.64
N ASP A 142 1.04 -15.39 6.57
CA ASP A 142 -0.42 -15.47 6.75
C ASP A 142 -1.09 -16.29 5.67
N LYS A 143 -0.52 -16.29 4.48
CA LYS A 143 -1.07 -17.09 3.37
C LYS A 143 -0.62 -18.55 3.44
N GLY A 144 0.17 -18.90 4.42
CA GLY A 144 0.63 -20.28 4.58
C GLY A 144 1.89 -20.62 3.78
N ASP A 145 2.49 -19.62 3.13
CA ASP A 145 3.68 -19.88 2.34
C ASP A 145 4.92 -19.63 3.19
N THR A 146 5.18 -20.55 4.08
CA THR A 146 6.27 -20.41 5.03
C THR A 146 7.62 -20.29 4.36
N ALA A 147 7.85 -21.03 3.30
CA ALA A 147 9.13 -20.99 2.62
C ALA A 147 9.40 -19.58 2.06
N LYS A 148 8.41 -18.98 1.41
CA LYS A 148 8.57 -17.63 0.90
C LYS A 148 8.71 -16.63 2.02
N ALA A 149 7.96 -16.82 3.10
CA ALA A 149 8.06 -15.93 4.26
C ALA A 149 9.48 -15.92 4.80
N LYS A 150 10.06 -17.10 4.99
CA LYS A 150 11.44 -17.19 5.49
C LYS A 150 12.42 -16.49 4.55
N ALA A 151 12.25 -16.70 3.25
CA ALA A 151 13.12 -16.07 2.27
C ALA A 151 13.02 -14.56 2.33
N VAL A 152 11.81 -14.03 2.46
CA VAL A 152 11.62 -12.59 2.55
C VAL A 152 12.23 -12.04 3.84
N TYR A 153 12.00 -12.70 4.96
CA TYR A 153 12.58 -12.26 6.23
C TYR A 153 14.11 -12.25 6.17
N GLN A 154 14.69 -13.28 5.57
CA GLN A 154 16.14 -13.33 5.43
C GLN A 154 16.64 -12.16 4.58
N GLN A 155 15.88 -11.82 3.55
CA GLN A 155 16.26 -10.71 2.69
C GLN A 155 16.19 -9.37 3.42
N VAL A 156 15.21 -9.19 4.30
CA VAL A 156 15.12 -7.96 5.09
C VAL A 156 16.41 -7.80 5.90
N ILE A 157 16.84 -8.89 6.53
CA ILE A 157 18.03 -8.87 7.35
C ILE A 157 19.26 -8.56 6.52
N ASN A 158 19.35 -9.16 5.35
CA ASN A 158 20.53 -8.98 4.49
C ASN A 158 20.59 -7.61 3.85
N LYS A 159 19.46 -7.09 3.43
CA LYS A 159 19.44 -5.79 2.74
C LYS A 159 19.37 -4.61 3.67
N PHE A 160 18.79 -4.78 4.81
CA PHE A 160 18.54 -3.66 5.73
C PHE A 160 19.01 -3.99 7.14
N PRO A 161 20.27 -4.38 7.30
CA PRO A 161 20.76 -4.79 8.62
C PRO A 161 20.64 -3.67 9.64
N GLY A 162 20.33 -4.03 10.85
CA GLY A 162 20.26 -3.05 11.93
C GLY A 162 18.99 -2.26 12.04
N THR A 163 18.06 -2.44 11.11
CA THR A 163 16.79 -1.73 11.14
C THR A 163 15.77 -2.48 12.00
N ASP A 164 14.72 -1.78 12.38
CA ASP A 164 13.63 -2.43 13.11
C ASP A 164 13.00 -3.54 12.30
N GLY A 165 12.84 -3.32 11.00
CA GLY A 165 12.31 -4.36 10.12
C GLY A 165 13.17 -5.61 10.16
N ALA A 166 14.50 -5.45 10.15
CA ALA A 166 15.39 -6.58 10.23
C ALA A 166 15.30 -7.29 11.57
N LYS A 167 15.15 -6.54 12.65
CA LYS A 167 15.03 -7.14 13.98
C LYS A 167 13.74 -7.94 14.10
N GLN A 168 12.65 -7.41 13.57
CA GLN A 168 11.40 -8.13 13.59
C GLN A 168 11.45 -9.36 12.69
N ALA A 169 12.12 -9.23 11.55
CA ALA A 169 12.29 -10.36 10.64
C ALA A 169 13.06 -11.48 11.31
N GLN A 170 14.10 -11.12 12.07
CA GLN A 170 14.89 -12.12 12.78
C GLN A 170 14.03 -12.86 13.79
N LYS A 171 13.19 -12.13 14.51
CA LYS A 171 12.31 -12.77 15.49
C LYS A 171 11.37 -13.75 14.82
N ARG A 172 10.84 -13.37 13.68
CA ARG A 172 9.93 -14.25 12.95
C ARG A 172 10.64 -15.48 12.43
N LEU A 173 11.85 -15.30 11.92
CA LEU A 173 12.65 -16.45 11.46
C LEU A 173 12.89 -17.43 12.60
N ASN A 174 13.25 -16.89 13.76
CA ASN A 174 13.51 -17.75 14.91
C ASN A 174 12.26 -18.52 15.31
N ALA A 175 11.11 -17.89 15.22
CA ALA A 175 9.86 -18.55 15.57
C ALA A 175 9.44 -19.60 14.55
N LEU A 176 9.80 -19.41 13.30
CA LEU A 176 9.45 -20.36 12.25
C LEU A 176 10.38 -21.54 12.20
N GLY A 177 11.51 -21.40 12.78
CA GLY A 177 12.43 -22.37 12.80
C GLY A 177 13.23 -23.02 12.80
#